data_1eb2c8aae0995bd98154b7ac9dd46771
#
_entry.id   1eb2c8aae0995bd98154b7ac9dd46771
#
_cell.length_a   1.000
_cell.length_b   1.000
_cell.length_c   1.000
_cell.angle_alpha   90.00
_cell.angle_beta   90.00
_cell.angle_gamma   90.00
#
_symmetry.space_group_name_H-M   'P 1'
#
loop_
_entity.id
_entity.type
_entity.pdbx_description
1 polymer ?
#
loop_
_entity_poly.entity_id
_entity_poly.type
_entity_poly.pdbx_seq_one_letter_code
_entity_poly.pdbx_strand_id
1 'polypeptide(L)'
;MDVTVFEASDDLGGQWHTTAAHSGVWPGMHTNTSRAMTAFSDFSAPADHPLHPAAEQIHAYLRAYAERFGVTDRIRLHTRVSRVSPARVVDGERFDGVIVASGRFRKPRLAPGLEAFGGDVIHAFDYSGAGPYRNRRTLVYGNGISGLEIASDLAAVTAVVSACRKPRYVIQKVVDGVSSDWQWYTAFGALERRLLPREEWSRTLRDRVLRVAGNPAAFGAPEPHTDILTAGLSLCQDYLAQVAGGEIVCRPAIAAIDDRTVTFIDGSAETVDSIVCATGYDLDIPYLPDDVWAVLGADLALYQRTLHPDLPGFGFIGQFLAQGPYFPLLELQARWIVATWAGDVAPPHETQMRRTIAEPRPPLDAHNALATTLAGELGVAPELLTRPELTEALLFGPLLPPRYRLDGPGASRDAAEWFTAQLAASPRAPSTLSTSRRSAASVWRTPPTS
;
A
#
# COMPACT_ATOMS: atom_id res chain seq x y z
N MET A 1 -4.91 18.46 -21.93
CA MET A 1 -4.33 19.28 -20.86
C MET A 1 -2.83 19.39 -21.09
N ASP A 2 -2.25 20.54 -20.83
CA ASP A 2 -0.78 20.69 -20.75
C ASP A 2 -0.32 20.41 -19.32
N VAL A 3 0.74 19.62 -19.14
CA VAL A 3 1.17 19.14 -17.82
C VAL A 3 2.65 19.47 -17.62
N THR A 4 2.98 20.01 -16.47
CA THR A 4 4.35 20.14 -15.99
C THR A 4 4.50 19.34 -14.70
N VAL A 5 5.52 18.49 -14.61
CA VAL A 5 5.86 17.72 -13.42
C VAL A 5 7.11 18.34 -12.79
N PHE A 6 7.05 18.64 -11.50
CA PHE A 6 8.21 19.10 -10.72
C PHE A 6 8.75 17.94 -9.93
N GLU A 7 10.00 17.56 -10.20
CA GLU A 7 10.70 16.47 -9.49
C GLU A 7 11.98 17.03 -8.85
N ALA A 8 12.12 16.76 -7.56
CA ALA A 8 13.26 17.27 -6.79
C ALA A 8 14.56 16.49 -7.03
N SER A 9 14.45 15.25 -7.52
CA SER A 9 15.58 14.38 -7.83
C SER A 9 16.17 14.63 -9.22
N ASP A 10 17.22 13.90 -9.51
CA ASP A 10 17.87 13.80 -10.81
C ASP A 10 17.19 12.83 -11.78
N ASP A 11 16.21 12.05 -11.30
CA ASP A 11 15.39 11.15 -12.11
C ASP A 11 13.99 10.99 -11.52
N LEU A 12 13.06 10.49 -12.33
CA LEU A 12 11.72 10.12 -11.90
C LEU A 12 11.76 8.81 -11.08
N GLY A 13 10.63 8.47 -10.42
CA GLY A 13 10.47 7.18 -9.72
C GLY A 13 10.18 7.31 -8.23
N GLY A 14 10.42 8.49 -7.64
CA GLY A 14 10.15 8.74 -6.23
C GLY A 14 10.87 7.74 -5.32
N GLN A 15 10.13 7.00 -4.48
CA GLN A 15 10.75 5.98 -3.61
C GLN A 15 11.42 4.82 -4.37
N TRP A 16 11.06 4.57 -5.64
CA TRP A 16 11.66 3.51 -6.45
C TRP A 16 12.96 3.95 -7.14
N HIS A 17 13.29 5.23 -7.08
CA HIS A 17 14.58 5.73 -7.53
C HIS A 17 15.65 5.37 -6.49
N THR A 18 16.28 4.21 -6.65
CA THR A 18 17.09 3.52 -5.63
C THR A 18 18.33 4.29 -5.16
N THR A 19 18.80 5.24 -5.95
CA THR A 19 19.96 6.09 -5.61
C THR A 19 19.56 7.47 -5.06
N ALA A 20 18.27 7.80 -5.03
CA ALA A 20 17.81 9.08 -4.52
C ALA A 20 17.93 9.16 -2.98
N ALA A 21 18.43 10.28 -2.48
CA ALA A 21 18.62 10.51 -1.04
C ALA A 21 17.32 10.42 -0.19
N HIS A 22 16.17 10.45 -0.84
CA HIS A 22 14.87 10.32 -0.19
C HIS A 22 14.15 8.99 -0.53
N SER A 23 14.88 7.99 -0.99
CA SER A 23 14.40 6.64 -1.22
C SER A 23 14.65 5.77 0.02
N GLY A 24 13.63 5.11 0.51
CA GLY A 24 13.73 4.10 1.58
C GLY A 24 13.87 2.67 1.05
N VAL A 25 14.33 2.52 -0.18
CA VAL A 25 14.56 1.23 -0.83
C VAL A 25 15.99 0.77 -0.56
N TRP A 26 16.16 -0.50 -0.20
CA TRP A 26 17.47 -1.12 0.01
C TRP A 26 17.78 -2.18 -1.06
N PRO A 27 19.07 -2.50 -1.29
CA PRO A 27 19.49 -3.53 -2.23
C PRO A 27 18.85 -4.90 -1.91
N GLY A 28 18.24 -5.53 -2.92
CA GLY A 28 17.51 -6.78 -2.75
C GLY A 28 16.05 -6.63 -2.32
N MET A 29 15.56 -5.42 -2.12
CA MET A 29 14.14 -5.20 -1.85
C MET A 29 13.28 -5.57 -3.08
N HIS A 30 12.22 -6.33 -2.84
CA HIS A 30 11.23 -6.71 -3.84
C HIS A 30 9.85 -6.15 -3.47
N THR A 31 9.00 -5.99 -4.48
CA THR A 31 7.62 -5.55 -4.26
C THR A 31 6.85 -6.49 -3.33
N ASN A 32 5.88 -5.95 -2.62
CA ASN A 32 4.95 -6.72 -1.77
C ASN A 32 3.72 -7.21 -2.54
N THR A 33 3.57 -6.75 -3.78
CA THR A 33 2.49 -7.11 -4.69
C THR A 33 3.07 -7.64 -6.00
N SER A 34 2.31 -8.52 -6.67
CA SER A 34 2.75 -9.13 -7.90
C SER A 34 3.01 -8.12 -9.02
N ARG A 35 3.86 -8.49 -10.00
CA ARG A 35 4.13 -7.64 -11.17
C ARG A 35 2.85 -7.23 -11.90
N ALA A 36 1.83 -8.11 -11.94
CA ALA A 36 0.56 -7.82 -12.59
C ALA A 36 -0.24 -6.75 -11.86
N MET A 37 -0.16 -6.70 -10.53
CA MET A 37 -0.84 -5.71 -9.69
C MET A 37 0.04 -4.46 -9.43
N THR A 38 1.34 -4.52 -9.76
CA THR A 38 2.28 -3.39 -9.68
C THR A 38 2.55 -2.85 -11.08
N ALA A 39 1.47 -2.56 -11.81
CA ALA A 39 1.51 -2.05 -13.18
C ALA A 39 0.35 -1.07 -13.41
N PHE A 40 0.45 -0.26 -14.44
CA PHE A 40 -0.64 0.59 -14.94
C PHE A 40 -1.54 -0.18 -15.91
N SER A 41 -2.77 0.29 -16.07
CA SER A 41 -3.80 -0.42 -16.84
C SER A 41 -3.54 -0.42 -18.36
N ASP A 42 -2.71 0.48 -18.87
CA ASP A 42 -2.34 0.66 -20.28
C ASP A 42 -0.88 0.32 -20.57
N PHE A 43 -0.14 -0.18 -19.58
CA PHE A 43 1.26 -0.56 -19.73
C PHE A 43 1.59 -1.74 -18.80
N SER A 44 1.56 -2.94 -19.34
CA SER A 44 1.85 -4.15 -18.56
C SER A 44 3.31 -4.20 -18.13
N ALA A 45 3.56 -4.78 -16.95
CA ALA A 45 4.92 -5.08 -16.53
C ALA A 45 5.57 -6.10 -17.49
N PRO A 46 6.89 -6.01 -17.76
CA PRO A 46 7.61 -6.95 -18.59
C PRO A 46 7.42 -8.41 -18.15
N ALA A 47 7.22 -9.32 -19.11
CA ALA A 47 6.90 -10.72 -18.83
C ALA A 47 8.04 -11.49 -18.19
N ASP A 48 9.28 -11.06 -18.40
CA ASP A 48 10.52 -11.61 -17.84
C ASP A 48 10.81 -11.13 -16.41
N HIS A 49 10.05 -10.17 -15.89
CA HIS A 49 10.15 -9.78 -14.50
C HIS A 49 9.67 -10.93 -13.59
N PRO A 50 10.27 -11.13 -12.42
CA PRO A 50 9.82 -12.11 -11.44
C PRO A 50 8.39 -11.80 -10.96
N LEU A 51 7.77 -12.75 -10.24
CA LEU A 51 6.42 -12.58 -9.68
C LEU A 51 6.32 -11.33 -8.80
N HIS A 52 7.36 -11.05 -8.02
CA HIS A 52 7.55 -9.83 -7.24
C HIS A 52 8.83 -9.13 -7.74
N PRO A 53 8.72 -8.09 -8.59
CA PRO A 53 9.86 -7.39 -9.16
C PRO A 53 10.73 -6.73 -8.09
N ALA A 54 12.02 -6.67 -8.37
CA ALA A 54 12.97 -5.89 -7.59
C ALA A 54 12.74 -4.38 -7.77
N ALA A 55 13.21 -3.59 -6.84
CA ALA A 55 13.04 -2.13 -6.86
C ALA A 55 13.59 -1.47 -8.14
N GLU A 56 14.75 -1.93 -8.61
CA GLU A 56 15.39 -1.44 -9.85
C GLU A 56 14.52 -1.74 -11.08
N GLN A 57 13.83 -2.88 -11.09
CA GLN A 57 12.91 -3.25 -12.17
C GLN A 57 11.66 -2.35 -12.18
N ILE A 58 11.17 -1.94 -11.01
CA ILE A 58 10.07 -0.97 -10.90
C ILE A 58 10.53 0.42 -11.36
N HIS A 59 11.73 0.84 -10.98
CA HIS A 59 12.27 2.10 -11.46
C HIS A 59 12.43 2.11 -13.00
N ALA A 60 12.98 1.06 -13.56
CA ALA A 60 13.07 0.90 -15.02
C ALA A 60 11.70 0.88 -15.71
N TYR A 61 10.71 0.22 -15.11
CA TYR A 61 9.33 0.21 -15.61
C TYR A 61 8.73 1.62 -15.65
N LEU A 62 8.91 2.42 -14.59
CA LEU A 62 8.41 3.80 -14.54
C LEU A 62 9.08 4.70 -15.60
N ARG A 63 10.37 4.54 -15.82
CA ARG A 63 11.09 5.24 -16.90
C ARG A 63 10.56 4.86 -18.28
N ALA A 64 10.41 3.56 -18.54
CA ALA A 64 9.84 3.06 -19.79
C ALA A 64 8.39 3.56 -20.01
N TYR A 65 7.61 3.69 -18.94
CA TYR A 65 6.28 4.30 -18.98
C TYR A 65 6.35 5.76 -19.43
N ALA A 66 7.22 6.56 -18.80
CA ALA A 66 7.37 7.98 -19.12
C ALA A 66 7.83 8.19 -20.58
N GLU A 67 8.77 7.39 -21.05
CA GLU A 67 9.23 7.39 -22.45
C GLU A 67 8.10 7.00 -23.42
N ARG A 68 7.40 5.90 -23.13
CA ARG A 68 6.32 5.36 -23.98
C ARG A 68 5.21 6.37 -24.22
N PHE A 69 4.88 7.17 -23.21
CA PHE A 69 3.79 8.15 -23.26
C PHE A 69 4.26 9.59 -23.45
N GLY A 70 5.56 9.80 -23.73
CA GLY A 70 6.13 11.13 -24.04
C GLY A 70 6.04 12.10 -22.86
N VAL A 71 6.13 11.58 -21.61
CA VAL A 71 6.03 12.39 -20.39
C VAL A 71 7.37 12.96 -19.99
N THR A 72 8.49 12.38 -20.44
CA THR A 72 9.85 12.75 -20.02
C THR A 72 10.14 14.24 -20.21
N ASP A 73 9.76 14.82 -21.36
CA ASP A 73 9.97 16.23 -21.66
C ASP A 73 9.09 17.19 -20.84
N ARG A 74 8.12 16.64 -20.09
CA ARG A 74 7.23 17.39 -19.20
C ARG A 74 7.73 17.42 -17.76
N ILE A 75 8.82 16.70 -17.44
CA ILE A 75 9.39 16.59 -16.10
C ILE A 75 10.54 17.59 -15.97
N ARG A 76 10.42 18.51 -15.03
CA ARG A 76 11.48 19.41 -14.59
C ARG A 76 12.22 18.75 -13.42
N LEU A 77 13.28 18.04 -13.73
CA LEU A 77 14.17 17.42 -12.73
C LEU A 77 14.93 18.48 -11.92
N HIS A 78 15.52 18.08 -10.79
CA HIS A 78 16.24 18.96 -9.85
C HIS A 78 15.42 20.18 -9.41
N THR A 79 14.10 20.09 -9.48
CA THR A 79 13.19 21.20 -9.21
C THR A 79 12.32 20.92 -7.99
N ARG A 80 12.85 21.28 -6.82
CA ARG A 80 12.13 21.14 -5.55
C ARG A 80 11.14 22.29 -5.40
N VAL A 81 9.84 21.96 -5.33
CA VAL A 81 8.79 22.92 -5.01
C VAL A 81 8.94 23.37 -3.56
N SER A 82 8.98 24.68 -3.35
CA SER A 82 9.09 25.31 -2.03
C SER A 82 7.76 25.85 -1.52
N ARG A 83 6.87 26.27 -2.41
CA ARG A 83 5.57 26.83 -2.04
C ARG A 83 4.50 26.63 -3.11
N VAL A 84 3.31 26.28 -2.65
CA VAL A 84 2.08 26.27 -3.46
C VAL A 84 1.05 27.16 -2.77
N SER A 85 0.44 28.09 -3.50
CA SER A 85 -0.63 28.96 -2.94
C SER A 85 -2.03 28.39 -3.23
N PRO A 86 -3.08 28.79 -2.46
CA PRO A 86 -4.46 28.44 -2.76
C PRO A 86 -4.92 28.89 -4.14
N ALA A 87 -4.29 29.94 -4.70
CA ALA A 87 -4.54 30.42 -6.06
C ALA A 87 -3.84 29.57 -7.14
N ARG A 88 -3.29 28.40 -6.77
CA ARG A 88 -2.57 27.48 -7.66
C ARG A 88 -1.32 28.09 -8.31
N VAL A 89 -0.60 28.89 -7.54
CA VAL A 89 0.73 29.39 -7.92
C VAL A 89 1.77 28.49 -7.27
N VAL A 90 2.61 27.86 -8.08
CA VAL A 90 3.73 26.99 -7.67
C VAL A 90 5.02 27.77 -7.90
N ASP A 91 5.73 28.14 -6.84
CA ASP A 91 6.98 28.92 -6.88
C ASP A 91 6.96 30.15 -7.86
N GLY A 92 5.82 30.84 -7.92
CA GLY A 92 5.61 32.03 -8.77
C GLY A 92 4.96 31.74 -10.13
N GLU A 93 4.86 30.49 -10.56
CA GLU A 93 4.22 30.09 -11.81
C GLU A 93 2.75 29.68 -11.55
N ARG A 94 1.81 30.20 -12.35
CA ARG A 94 0.37 29.96 -12.18
C ARG A 94 -0.10 28.79 -13.05
N PHE A 95 -0.94 27.94 -12.47
CA PHE A 95 -1.56 26.77 -13.12
C PHE A 95 -3.07 26.78 -12.96
N ASP A 96 -3.79 26.10 -13.88
CA ASP A 96 -5.24 25.90 -13.78
C ASP A 96 -5.60 24.85 -12.73
N GLY A 97 -4.70 23.88 -12.49
CA GLY A 97 -4.83 22.85 -11.46
C GLY A 97 -3.48 22.43 -10.89
N VAL A 98 -3.47 21.97 -9.65
CA VAL A 98 -2.28 21.44 -8.97
C VAL A 98 -2.59 20.05 -8.42
N ILE A 99 -1.76 19.07 -8.80
CA ILE A 99 -1.83 17.71 -8.25
C ILE A 99 -0.67 17.51 -7.26
N VAL A 100 -1.02 17.24 -6.01
CA VAL A 100 -0.08 16.93 -4.93
C VAL A 100 0.22 15.43 -4.95
N ALA A 101 1.40 15.05 -5.46
CA ALA A 101 1.82 13.66 -5.63
C ALA A 101 3.21 13.37 -5.04
N SER A 102 3.66 14.16 -4.06
CA SER A 102 5.02 14.13 -3.49
C SER A 102 5.31 12.93 -2.58
N GLY A 103 4.39 11.99 -2.48
CA GLY A 103 4.55 10.78 -1.66
C GLY A 103 4.26 11.01 -0.17
N ARG A 104 4.14 9.90 0.57
CA ARG A 104 3.78 9.90 2.00
C ARG A 104 4.88 9.35 2.91
N PHE A 105 5.84 8.60 2.37
CA PHE A 105 6.87 7.90 3.14
C PHE A 105 8.20 8.66 3.12
N ARG A 106 8.18 9.93 3.55
CA ARG A 106 9.35 10.85 3.49
C ARG A 106 9.89 11.24 4.85
N LYS A 107 9.03 11.40 5.87
CA LYS A 107 9.41 11.87 7.19
C LYS A 107 9.39 10.71 8.17
N PRO A 108 10.53 10.08 8.42
CA PRO A 108 10.65 9.00 9.38
C PRO A 108 10.15 9.41 10.77
N ARG A 109 9.41 8.52 11.44
CA ARG A 109 8.98 8.71 12.82
C ARG A 109 9.70 7.72 13.72
N LEU A 110 10.62 8.21 14.54
CA LEU A 110 11.25 7.42 15.58
C LEU A 110 10.31 7.19 16.77
N ALA A 111 10.46 6.07 17.45
CA ALA A 111 9.78 5.85 18.71
C ALA A 111 10.42 6.70 19.81
N PRO A 112 9.65 7.25 20.75
CA PRO A 112 10.20 7.99 21.88
C PRO A 112 11.02 7.07 22.80
N GLY A 113 12.01 7.63 23.49
CA GLY A 113 12.88 6.93 24.44
C GLY A 113 14.08 6.22 23.81
N LEU A 114 14.23 6.23 22.47
CA LEU A 114 15.37 5.63 21.78
C LEU A 114 16.65 6.47 21.91
N GLU A 115 16.54 7.72 22.30
CA GLU A 115 17.66 8.64 22.58
C GLU A 115 18.54 8.19 23.75
N ALA A 116 18.02 7.31 24.63
CA ALA A 116 18.77 6.72 25.74
C ALA A 116 19.62 5.50 25.32
N PHE A 117 19.49 5.04 24.07
CA PHE A 117 20.23 3.87 23.61
C PHE A 117 21.68 4.22 23.27
N GLY A 118 22.62 3.49 23.87
CA GLY A 118 24.08 3.72 23.72
C GLY A 118 24.69 3.09 22.46
N GLY A 119 23.90 2.50 21.58
CA GLY A 119 24.33 1.93 20.31
C GLY A 119 23.79 2.71 19.09
N ASP A 120 23.83 2.08 17.93
CA ASP A 120 23.33 2.70 16.68
C ASP A 120 21.80 2.61 16.60
N VAL A 121 21.13 3.73 16.35
CA VAL A 121 19.69 3.80 16.05
C VAL A 121 19.49 4.34 14.64
N ILE A 122 18.83 3.59 13.80
CA ILE A 122 18.42 4.07 12.48
C ILE A 122 16.91 3.88 12.29
N HIS A 123 16.31 4.63 11.37
CA HIS A 123 14.97 4.33 10.89
C HIS A 123 15.05 3.33 9.72
N ALA A 124 13.98 2.55 9.50
CA ALA A 124 13.85 1.64 8.35
C ALA A 124 14.03 2.34 6.99
N PHE A 125 13.85 3.64 6.94
CA PHE A 125 14.11 4.48 5.77
C PHE A 125 15.59 4.52 5.39
N ASP A 126 16.48 4.48 6.39
CA ASP A 126 17.94 4.56 6.21
C ASP A 126 18.59 3.17 6.15
N TYR A 127 17.78 2.11 6.17
CA TYR A 127 18.27 0.74 6.10
C TYR A 127 18.82 0.44 4.71
N SER A 128 20.09 0.01 4.64
CA SER A 128 20.83 -0.23 3.39
C SER A 128 21.18 -1.70 3.15
N GLY A 129 20.46 -2.63 3.82
CA GLY A 129 20.66 -4.08 3.73
C GLY A 129 21.40 -4.65 4.95
N ALA A 130 21.43 -5.99 5.04
CA ALA A 130 21.93 -6.71 6.21
C ALA A 130 23.47 -6.68 6.39
N GLY A 131 24.22 -6.31 5.34
CA GLY A 131 25.69 -6.34 5.36
C GLY A 131 26.36 -5.69 6.58
N PRO A 132 26.00 -4.44 6.94
CA PRO A 132 26.59 -3.72 8.08
C PRO A 132 26.28 -4.36 9.46
N TYR A 133 25.34 -5.28 9.54
CA TYR A 133 24.85 -5.88 10.78
C TYR A 133 25.45 -7.26 11.08
N ARG A 134 26.38 -7.76 10.27
CA ARG A 134 27.07 -9.03 10.52
C ARG A 134 27.71 -9.04 11.90
N ASN A 135 27.48 -10.13 12.66
CA ASN A 135 27.98 -10.33 14.04
C ASN A 135 27.47 -9.28 15.05
N ARG A 136 26.36 -8.59 14.74
CA ARG A 136 25.74 -7.61 15.66
C ARG A 136 24.36 -8.13 16.05
N ARG A 137 24.03 -8.14 17.34
CA ARG A 137 22.66 -8.41 17.79
C ARG A 137 21.79 -7.19 17.54
N THR A 138 20.77 -7.32 16.69
CA THR A 138 19.97 -6.17 16.21
C THR A 138 18.53 -6.30 16.66
N LEU A 139 17.97 -5.21 17.21
CA LEU A 139 16.56 -5.06 17.51
C LEU A 139 15.85 -4.37 16.34
N VAL A 140 14.81 -4.99 15.76
CA VAL A 140 13.88 -4.34 14.83
C VAL A 140 12.61 -3.99 15.59
N TYR A 141 12.30 -2.69 15.69
CA TYR A 141 11.17 -2.19 16.45
C TYR A 141 10.03 -1.76 15.53
N GLY A 142 8.99 -2.58 15.45
CA GLY A 142 7.81 -2.42 14.63
C GLY A 142 7.55 -3.65 13.77
N ASN A 143 6.27 -4.02 13.60
CA ASN A 143 5.83 -5.21 12.86
C ASN A 143 4.92 -4.89 11.68
N GLY A 144 5.04 -3.69 11.11
CA GLY A 144 4.59 -3.40 9.76
C GLY A 144 5.42 -4.18 8.74
N ILE A 145 5.05 -4.11 7.46
CA ILE A 145 5.76 -4.82 6.38
C ILE A 145 7.26 -4.55 6.42
N SER A 146 7.68 -3.28 6.52
CA SER A 146 9.11 -2.94 6.58
C SER A 146 9.83 -3.59 7.76
N GLY A 147 9.20 -3.63 8.95
CA GLY A 147 9.80 -4.26 10.12
C GLY A 147 9.99 -5.77 9.95
N LEU A 148 8.99 -6.47 9.38
CA LEU A 148 9.09 -7.91 9.13
C LEU A 148 10.11 -8.24 8.03
N GLU A 149 10.13 -7.47 6.95
CA GLU A 149 11.08 -7.66 5.83
C GLU A 149 12.52 -7.42 6.28
N ILE A 150 12.77 -6.34 7.03
CA ILE A 150 14.09 -6.04 7.57
C ILE A 150 14.53 -7.07 8.61
N ALA A 151 13.62 -7.52 9.49
CA ALA A 151 13.93 -8.59 10.44
C ALA A 151 14.30 -9.89 9.72
N SER A 152 13.57 -10.22 8.64
CA SER A 152 13.85 -11.37 7.79
C SER A 152 15.19 -11.27 7.05
N ASP A 153 15.50 -10.10 6.49
CA ASP A 153 16.78 -9.86 5.80
C ASP A 153 17.98 -9.97 6.77
N LEU A 154 17.84 -9.37 7.95
CA LEU A 154 18.85 -9.42 9.01
C LEU A 154 19.05 -10.85 9.54
N ALA A 155 18.00 -11.64 9.69
CA ALA A 155 18.06 -13.00 10.21
C ALA A 155 18.95 -13.93 9.37
N ALA A 156 19.20 -13.60 8.11
CA ALA A 156 20.13 -14.32 7.25
C ALA A 156 21.61 -14.14 7.64
N VAL A 157 21.95 -13.11 8.42
CA VAL A 157 23.34 -12.75 8.74
C VAL A 157 23.63 -12.55 10.21
N THR A 158 22.62 -12.41 11.06
CA THR A 158 22.79 -12.10 12.50
C THR A 158 21.58 -12.57 13.32
N ALA A 159 21.74 -12.56 14.67
CA ALA A 159 20.65 -12.78 15.60
C ALA A 159 19.75 -11.55 15.69
N VAL A 160 18.45 -11.72 15.52
CA VAL A 160 17.46 -10.64 15.47
C VAL A 160 16.51 -10.72 16.65
N VAL A 161 16.25 -9.57 17.26
CA VAL A 161 15.13 -9.35 18.17
C VAL A 161 14.07 -8.54 17.43
N SER A 162 12.86 -9.05 17.30
CA SER A 162 11.73 -8.32 16.70
C SER A 162 10.75 -7.92 17.78
N ALA A 163 10.51 -6.62 17.98
CA ALA A 163 9.63 -6.13 19.02
C ALA A 163 8.55 -5.20 18.51
N CYS A 164 7.37 -5.24 19.12
CA CYS A 164 6.25 -4.40 18.69
C CYS A 164 5.24 -4.12 19.81
N ARG A 165 4.51 -3.00 19.67
CA ARG A 165 3.41 -2.64 20.59
C ARG A 165 2.13 -3.41 20.33
N LYS A 166 1.84 -3.71 19.06
CA LYS A 166 0.59 -4.35 18.63
C LYS A 166 0.93 -5.47 17.67
N PRO A 167 0.87 -6.73 18.10
CA PRO A 167 1.06 -7.88 17.21
C PRO A 167 0.05 -7.86 16.07
N ARG A 168 0.50 -8.27 14.88
CA ARG A 168 -0.31 -8.37 13.66
C ARG A 168 -0.41 -9.79 13.17
N TYR A 169 -1.46 -10.08 12.42
CA TYR A 169 -1.48 -11.28 11.59
C TYR A 169 -0.45 -11.12 10.47
N VAL A 170 0.24 -12.20 10.15
CA VAL A 170 1.28 -12.20 9.10
C VAL A 170 0.85 -13.17 8.01
N ILE A 171 0.84 -12.73 6.77
CA ILE A 171 0.58 -13.57 5.61
C ILE A 171 1.82 -13.61 4.70
N GLN A 172 2.02 -14.73 4.02
CA GLN A 172 3.10 -14.88 3.06
C GLN A 172 2.79 -14.12 1.77
N LYS A 173 3.83 -13.65 1.06
CA LYS A 173 3.68 -13.02 -0.26
C LYS A 173 3.20 -14.01 -1.31
N VAL A 174 3.67 -15.26 -1.23
CA VAL A 174 3.36 -16.33 -2.16
C VAL A 174 2.93 -17.58 -1.39
N VAL A 175 1.79 -18.13 -1.76
CA VAL A 175 1.27 -19.39 -1.22
C VAL A 175 0.99 -20.32 -2.41
N ASP A 176 1.56 -21.53 -2.41
CA ASP A 176 1.41 -22.52 -3.49
C ASP A 176 1.72 -21.96 -4.89
N GLY A 177 2.72 -21.09 -4.98
CA GLY A 177 3.14 -20.46 -6.23
C GLY A 177 2.25 -19.29 -6.70
N VAL A 178 1.20 -18.94 -5.96
CA VAL A 178 0.28 -17.84 -6.27
C VAL A 178 0.53 -16.66 -5.35
N SER A 179 0.66 -15.45 -5.92
CA SER A 179 0.78 -14.24 -5.13
C SER A 179 -0.47 -13.98 -4.30
N SER A 180 -0.28 -13.61 -3.04
CA SER A 180 -1.37 -13.35 -2.10
C SER A 180 -2.31 -12.23 -2.55
N ASP A 181 -1.83 -11.22 -3.27
CA ASP A 181 -2.65 -10.13 -3.79
C ASP A 181 -3.72 -10.60 -4.79
N TRP A 182 -3.50 -11.74 -5.46
CA TRP A 182 -4.49 -12.37 -6.33
C TRP A 182 -5.69 -12.94 -5.56
N GLN A 183 -5.48 -13.35 -4.32
CA GLN A 183 -6.49 -13.97 -3.48
C GLN A 183 -7.27 -12.95 -2.63
N TRP A 184 -6.59 -11.87 -2.21
CA TRP A 184 -7.14 -10.95 -1.22
C TRP A 184 -7.84 -9.74 -1.83
N TYR A 185 -7.45 -9.31 -3.05
CA TYR A 185 -7.98 -8.09 -3.67
C TYR A 185 -8.89 -8.40 -4.84
N THR A 186 -10.15 -8.77 -4.51
CA THR A 186 -11.22 -9.10 -5.47
C THR A 186 -12.39 -8.13 -5.34
N ALA A 187 -13.21 -7.99 -6.41
CA ALA A 187 -14.44 -7.19 -6.33
C ALA A 187 -15.44 -7.81 -5.34
N PHE A 188 -15.50 -9.14 -5.26
CA PHE A 188 -16.34 -9.83 -4.29
C PHE A 188 -15.91 -9.53 -2.85
N GLY A 189 -14.63 -9.49 -2.55
CA GLY A 189 -14.13 -9.09 -1.23
C GLY A 189 -14.47 -7.65 -0.85
N ALA A 190 -14.52 -6.72 -1.82
CA ALA A 190 -15.01 -5.37 -1.57
C ALA A 190 -16.51 -5.35 -1.26
N LEU A 191 -17.29 -6.17 -1.95
CA LEU A 191 -18.73 -6.32 -1.72
C LEU A 191 -19.02 -6.96 -0.35
N GLU A 192 -18.31 -8.04 0.02
CA GLU A 192 -18.44 -8.66 1.34
C GLU A 192 -18.21 -7.63 2.46
N ARG A 193 -17.11 -6.85 2.35
CA ARG A 193 -16.80 -5.79 3.33
C ARG A 193 -17.90 -4.75 3.48
N ARG A 194 -18.59 -4.43 2.38
CA ARG A 194 -19.68 -3.44 2.36
C ARG A 194 -20.99 -3.99 2.92
N LEU A 195 -21.29 -5.28 2.70
CA LEU A 195 -22.55 -5.90 3.04
C LEU A 195 -22.57 -6.51 4.44
N LEU A 196 -21.44 -7.06 4.90
CA LEU A 196 -21.36 -7.70 6.20
C LEU A 196 -21.22 -6.66 7.33
N PRO A 197 -21.89 -6.89 8.49
CA PRO A 197 -21.58 -6.15 9.69
C PRO A 197 -20.08 -6.22 10.02
N ARG A 198 -19.53 -5.15 10.61
CA ARG A 198 -18.09 -5.04 10.90
C ARG A 198 -17.52 -6.26 11.64
N GLU A 199 -18.24 -6.75 12.65
CA GLU A 199 -17.80 -7.88 13.47
C GLU A 199 -17.79 -9.19 12.69
N GLU A 200 -18.80 -9.41 11.84
CA GLU A 200 -18.89 -10.58 10.98
C GLU A 200 -17.80 -10.55 9.91
N TRP A 201 -17.56 -9.39 9.29
CA TRP A 201 -16.45 -9.20 8.38
C TRP A 201 -15.11 -9.47 9.04
N SER A 202 -14.86 -8.93 10.25
CA SER A 202 -13.64 -9.16 11.01
C SER A 202 -13.40 -10.64 11.26
N ARG A 203 -14.43 -11.37 11.70
CA ARG A 203 -14.36 -12.82 11.95
C ARG A 203 -14.09 -13.59 10.66
N THR A 204 -14.84 -13.32 9.58
CA THR A 204 -14.68 -13.97 8.29
C THR A 204 -13.27 -13.78 7.73
N LEU A 205 -12.75 -12.56 7.80
CA LEU A 205 -11.38 -12.23 7.35
C LEU A 205 -10.33 -12.97 8.20
N ARG A 206 -10.49 -12.94 9.54
CA ARG A 206 -9.59 -13.64 10.46
C ARG A 206 -9.56 -15.13 10.18
N ASP A 207 -10.70 -15.77 10.06
CA ASP A 207 -10.79 -17.23 9.82
C ASP A 207 -10.18 -17.60 8.46
N ARG A 208 -10.28 -16.72 7.48
CA ARG A 208 -9.65 -16.86 6.16
C ARG A 208 -8.12 -16.77 6.28
N VAL A 209 -7.61 -15.79 7.03
CA VAL A 209 -6.17 -15.60 7.28
C VAL A 209 -5.60 -16.77 8.06
N LEU A 210 -6.26 -17.22 9.14
CA LEU A 210 -5.80 -18.35 9.94
C LEU A 210 -5.73 -19.66 9.16
N ARG A 211 -6.62 -19.88 8.20
CA ARG A 211 -6.57 -21.06 7.31
C ARG A 211 -5.37 -21.06 6.37
N VAL A 212 -4.98 -19.89 5.88
CA VAL A 212 -3.91 -19.76 4.88
C VAL A 212 -2.53 -19.64 5.54
N ALA A 213 -2.43 -18.85 6.59
CA ALA A 213 -1.15 -18.48 7.18
C ALA A 213 -0.92 -19.03 8.60
N GLY A 214 -1.95 -19.58 9.24
CA GLY A 214 -1.88 -20.01 10.64
C GLY A 214 -1.98 -18.85 11.64
N ASN A 215 -1.97 -19.21 12.93
CA ASN A 215 -1.87 -18.22 14.01
C ASN A 215 -0.38 -17.90 14.25
N PRO A 216 0.04 -16.63 14.21
CA PRO A 216 1.43 -16.26 14.54
C PRO A 216 1.94 -16.83 15.87
N ALA A 217 1.08 -16.97 16.88
CA ALA A 217 1.45 -17.58 18.16
C ALA A 217 1.90 -19.05 18.06
N ALA A 218 1.40 -19.79 17.08
CA ALA A 218 1.84 -21.18 16.82
C ALA A 218 3.29 -21.26 16.30
N PHE A 219 3.84 -20.17 15.81
CA PHE A 219 5.22 -20.04 15.35
C PHE A 219 6.14 -19.41 16.43
N GLY A 220 5.61 -19.03 17.60
CA GLY A 220 6.36 -18.35 18.65
C GLY A 220 6.33 -16.82 18.59
N ALA A 221 5.58 -16.23 17.67
CA ALA A 221 5.33 -14.79 17.63
C ALA A 221 4.23 -14.41 18.65
N PRO A 222 4.17 -13.14 19.09
CA PRO A 222 3.10 -12.68 19.99
C PRO A 222 1.72 -12.83 19.34
N GLU A 223 0.73 -13.24 20.15
CA GLU A 223 -0.65 -13.45 19.64
C GLU A 223 -1.29 -12.11 19.28
N PRO A 224 -1.83 -11.99 18.05
CA PRO A 224 -2.56 -10.80 17.64
C PRO A 224 -3.93 -10.69 18.31
N HIS A 225 -4.45 -9.47 18.41
CA HIS A 225 -5.83 -9.26 18.87
C HIS A 225 -6.82 -10.02 18.01
N THR A 226 -7.86 -10.59 18.62
CA THR A 226 -8.87 -11.43 17.93
C THR A 226 -9.66 -10.68 16.86
N ASP A 227 -9.90 -9.38 17.06
CA ASP A 227 -10.41 -8.52 15.97
C ASP A 227 -9.25 -8.18 15.02
N ILE A 228 -9.24 -8.81 13.85
CA ILE A 228 -8.20 -8.63 12.83
C ILE A 228 -8.17 -7.20 12.27
N LEU A 229 -9.29 -6.48 12.29
CA LEU A 229 -9.34 -5.08 11.85
C LEU A 229 -8.63 -4.14 12.86
N THR A 230 -8.57 -4.55 14.12
CA THR A 230 -7.81 -3.87 15.18
C THR A 230 -6.34 -4.30 15.15
N ALA A 231 -6.05 -5.59 15.02
CA ALA A 231 -4.68 -6.11 14.95
C ALA A 231 -3.96 -5.65 13.68
N GLY A 232 -4.65 -5.70 12.54
CA GLY A 232 -4.08 -5.48 11.22
C GLY A 232 -3.34 -6.68 10.65
N LEU A 233 -2.96 -6.56 9.39
CA LEU A 233 -2.22 -7.55 8.61
C LEU A 233 -0.87 -6.99 8.18
N SER A 234 0.14 -7.85 8.13
CA SER A 234 1.44 -7.57 7.50
C SER A 234 1.80 -8.71 6.55
N LEU A 235 2.60 -8.40 5.53
CA LEU A 235 3.12 -9.38 4.58
C LEU A 235 4.61 -9.58 4.84
N CYS A 236 5.03 -10.85 4.94
CA CYS A 236 6.43 -11.23 4.81
C CYS A 236 6.51 -12.71 4.47
N GLN A 237 7.39 -13.10 3.55
CA GLN A 237 7.48 -14.48 3.10
C GLN A 237 8.01 -15.41 4.18
N ASP A 238 9.10 -15.04 4.82
CA ASP A 238 9.91 -15.96 5.63
C ASP A 238 9.83 -15.72 7.14
N TYR A 239 9.28 -14.57 7.57
CA TYR A 239 9.31 -14.12 8.97
C TYR A 239 8.80 -15.16 9.97
N LEU A 240 7.63 -15.76 9.76
CA LEU A 240 7.08 -16.74 10.71
C LEU A 240 7.91 -18.02 10.76
N ALA A 241 8.47 -18.47 9.65
CA ALA A 241 9.36 -19.62 9.59
C ALA A 241 10.65 -19.35 10.39
N GLN A 242 11.23 -18.17 10.23
CA GLN A 242 12.42 -17.73 10.95
C GLN A 242 12.18 -17.54 12.45
N VAL A 243 10.98 -17.11 12.85
CA VAL A 243 10.58 -17.09 14.27
C VAL A 243 10.50 -18.52 14.82
N ALA A 244 9.86 -19.43 14.10
CA ALA A 244 9.76 -20.84 14.51
C ALA A 244 11.13 -21.54 14.55
N GLY A 245 12.05 -21.14 13.66
CA GLY A 245 13.45 -21.62 13.66
C GLY A 245 14.33 -21.05 14.75
N GLY A 246 13.88 -19.95 15.39
CA GLY A 246 14.65 -19.27 16.45
C GLY A 246 15.66 -18.25 15.96
N GLU A 247 15.72 -17.99 14.63
CA GLU A 247 16.57 -16.91 14.06
C GLU A 247 16.07 -15.53 14.45
N ILE A 248 14.74 -15.40 14.67
CA ILE A 248 14.09 -14.17 15.14
C ILE A 248 13.45 -14.44 16.50
N VAL A 249 13.86 -13.68 17.50
CA VAL A 249 13.26 -13.71 18.86
C VAL A 249 12.25 -12.58 18.97
N CYS A 250 10.99 -12.92 19.23
CA CYS A 250 9.93 -11.91 19.37
C CYS A 250 9.84 -11.36 20.79
N ARG A 251 9.62 -10.06 20.94
CA ARG A 251 9.43 -9.36 22.23
C ARG A 251 8.23 -8.39 22.13
N PRO A 252 7.56 -8.08 23.24
CA PRO A 252 6.53 -7.04 23.27
C PRO A 252 7.13 -5.63 23.18
N ALA A 253 6.34 -4.61 23.53
CA ALA A 253 6.79 -3.23 23.50
C ALA A 253 8.00 -2.97 24.44
N ILE A 254 8.84 -2.05 24.03
CA ILE A 254 9.92 -1.51 24.86
C ILE A 254 9.32 -0.78 26.06
N ALA A 255 9.79 -1.09 27.27
CA ALA A 255 9.43 -0.43 28.52
C ALA A 255 10.51 0.58 28.96
N ALA A 256 11.79 0.21 28.85
CA ALA A 256 12.92 1.05 29.22
C ALA A 256 14.17 0.68 28.43
N ILE A 257 15.11 1.61 28.37
CA ILE A 257 16.43 1.44 27.76
C ILE A 257 17.46 1.94 28.75
N ASP A 258 18.50 1.13 29.01
CA ASP A 258 19.67 1.48 29.81
C ASP A 258 20.92 1.08 29.02
N ASP A 259 21.60 2.06 28.46
CA ASP A 259 22.71 1.89 27.51
C ASP A 259 22.30 0.94 26.39
N ARG A 260 22.87 -0.24 26.26
CA ARG A 260 22.54 -1.25 25.23
C ARG A 260 21.55 -2.29 25.68
N THR A 261 21.05 -2.20 26.91
CA THR A 261 20.05 -3.11 27.46
C THR A 261 18.65 -2.56 27.25
N VAL A 262 17.83 -3.29 26.52
CA VAL A 262 16.43 -2.96 26.25
C VAL A 262 15.56 -3.87 27.11
N THR A 263 14.76 -3.28 28.00
CA THR A 263 13.76 -3.97 28.82
C THR A 263 12.39 -3.84 28.20
N PHE A 264 11.65 -4.93 28.15
CA PHE A 264 10.30 -4.99 27.56
C PHE A 264 9.21 -4.99 28.63
N ILE A 265 7.96 -4.72 28.24
CA ILE A 265 6.82 -4.60 29.17
C ILE A 265 6.48 -5.91 29.90
N ASP A 266 6.97 -7.06 29.45
CA ASP A 266 6.84 -8.36 30.12
C ASP A 266 7.96 -8.61 31.14
N GLY A 267 8.87 -7.66 31.36
CA GLY A 267 10.02 -7.75 32.25
C GLY A 267 11.24 -8.46 31.65
N SER A 268 11.13 -9.01 30.44
CA SER A 268 12.30 -9.56 29.74
C SER A 268 13.24 -8.46 29.27
N ALA A 269 14.52 -8.79 29.10
CA ALA A 269 15.55 -7.84 28.66
C ALA A 269 16.45 -8.46 27.60
N GLU A 270 16.95 -7.64 26.69
CA GLU A 270 17.90 -8.01 25.64
C GLU A 270 19.02 -6.97 25.56
N THR A 271 20.25 -7.42 25.47
CA THR A 271 21.38 -6.55 25.12
C THR A 271 21.58 -6.61 23.63
N VAL A 272 21.53 -5.44 22.97
CA VAL A 272 21.62 -5.34 21.50
C VAL A 272 22.65 -4.28 21.10
N ASP A 273 23.22 -4.41 19.92
CA ASP A 273 24.23 -3.50 19.37
C ASP A 273 23.63 -2.37 18.54
N SER A 274 22.44 -2.61 17.97
CA SER A 274 21.75 -1.65 17.11
C SER A 274 20.24 -1.80 17.17
N ILE A 275 19.52 -0.70 16.90
CA ILE A 275 18.07 -0.66 16.77
C ILE A 275 17.69 -0.15 15.39
N VAL A 276 16.91 -0.91 14.64
CA VAL A 276 16.24 -0.47 13.41
C VAL A 276 14.79 -0.15 13.73
N CYS A 277 14.44 1.12 13.63
CA CYS A 277 13.12 1.65 13.98
C CYS A 277 12.19 1.59 12.77
N ALA A 278 11.29 0.62 12.71
CA ALA A 278 10.28 0.45 11.66
C ALA A 278 8.90 0.95 12.11
N THR A 279 8.87 2.16 12.70
CA THR A 279 7.70 2.73 13.39
C THR A 279 6.86 3.67 12.51
N GLY A 280 7.12 3.67 11.20
CA GLY A 280 6.36 4.37 10.19
C GLY A 280 6.79 5.82 9.99
N TYR A 281 5.90 6.60 9.38
CA TYR A 281 6.21 7.93 8.87
C TYR A 281 5.15 8.92 9.32
N ASP A 282 5.54 10.16 9.50
CA ASP A 282 4.63 11.29 9.65
C ASP A 282 4.24 11.84 8.28
N LEU A 283 3.04 12.39 8.21
CA LEU A 283 2.63 13.13 7.02
C LEU A 283 3.42 14.43 6.93
N ASP A 284 4.02 14.66 5.75
CA ASP A 284 4.84 15.85 5.51
C ASP A 284 4.69 16.32 4.06
N ILE A 285 4.04 17.49 3.90
CA ILE A 285 3.90 18.19 2.61
C ILE A 285 4.31 19.64 2.85
N PRO A 286 5.61 19.93 2.94
CA PRO A 286 6.14 21.17 3.50
C PRO A 286 5.89 22.40 2.64
N TYR A 287 5.50 22.25 1.39
CA TYR A 287 5.22 23.33 0.46
C TYR A 287 3.74 23.79 0.47
N LEU A 288 2.87 23.08 1.18
CA LEU A 288 1.49 23.51 1.37
C LEU A 288 1.42 24.55 2.50
N PRO A 289 0.77 25.71 2.27
CA PRO A 289 0.65 26.75 3.28
C PRO A 289 -0.40 26.42 4.36
N ASP A 290 -0.33 27.15 5.47
CA ASP A 290 -1.15 26.91 6.65
C ASP A 290 -2.66 27.00 6.37
N ASP A 291 -3.09 27.86 5.46
CA ASP A 291 -4.49 28.01 5.05
C ASP A 291 -5.02 26.77 4.30
N VAL A 292 -4.19 26.14 3.48
CA VAL A 292 -4.53 24.85 2.86
C VAL A 292 -4.55 23.74 3.92
N TRP A 293 -3.58 23.72 4.84
CA TRP A 293 -3.57 22.78 5.95
C TRP A 293 -4.77 22.96 6.89
N ALA A 294 -5.23 24.19 7.12
CA ALA A 294 -6.42 24.45 7.93
C ALA A 294 -7.69 23.81 7.34
N VAL A 295 -7.76 23.72 6.01
CA VAL A 295 -8.87 23.03 5.31
C VAL A 295 -8.72 21.51 5.40
N LEU A 296 -7.51 20.99 5.19
CA LEU A 296 -7.25 19.55 5.12
C LEU A 296 -7.23 18.86 6.49
N GLY A 297 -6.82 19.58 7.53
CA GLY A 297 -6.55 19.01 8.84
C GLY A 297 -5.38 18.01 8.84
N ALA A 298 -4.99 17.54 10.03
CA ALA A 298 -3.82 16.67 10.22
C ALA A 298 -3.92 15.32 9.47
N ASP A 299 -5.13 14.82 9.21
CA ASP A 299 -5.38 13.52 8.59
C ASP A 299 -5.73 13.62 7.10
N LEU A 300 -5.54 14.78 6.48
CA LEU A 300 -5.94 15.07 5.10
C LEU A 300 -7.41 14.67 4.83
N ALA A 301 -8.33 15.51 5.23
CA ALA A 301 -9.77 15.33 5.08
C ALA A 301 -10.20 15.41 3.59
N LEU A 302 -9.92 14.37 2.82
CA LEU A 302 -10.17 14.31 1.38
C LEU A 302 -11.34 13.36 1.05
N TYR A 303 -12.20 13.76 0.14
CA TYR A 303 -13.19 12.88 -0.48
C TYR A 303 -12.47 11.83 -1.32
N GLN A 304 -12.75 10.57 -1.05
CA GLN A 304 -12.10 9.42 -1.70
C GLN A 304 -10.56 9.55 -1.76
N ARG A 305 -9.96 10.14 -0.72
CA ARG A 305 -8.51 10.38 -0.64
C ARG A 305 -7.94 11.24 -1.76
N THR A 306 -8.78 11.99 -2.49
CA THR A 306 -8.39 12.63 -3.75
C THR A 306 -8.77 14.11 -3.85
N LEU A 307 -9.98 14.49 -3.49
CA LEU A 307 -10.52 15.83 -3.70
C LEU A 307 -11.03 16.46 -2.40
N HIS A 308 -11.09 17.81 -2.36
CA HIS A 308 -11.74 18.54 -1.28
C HIS A 308 -12.63 19.65 -1.85
N PRO A 309 -13.88 19.83 -1.37
CA PRO A 309 -14.81 20.82 -1.93
C PRO A 309 -14.31 22.27 -1.78
N ASP A 310 -13.57 22.60 -0.72
CA ASP A 310 -13.04 23.92 -0.47
C ASP A 310 -11.67 24.18 -1.13
N LEU A 311 -11.14 23.22 -1.89
CA LEU A 311 -9.88 23.34 -2.63
C LEU A 311 -10.11 23.05 -4.13
N PRO A 312 -10.91 23.84 -4.84
CA PRO A 312 -11.15 23.64 -6.26
C PRO A 312 -9.86 23.80 -7.06
N GLY A 313 -9.60 22.85 -7.98
CA GLY A 313 -8.38 22.79 -8.76
C GLY A 313 -7.18 22.18 -8.03
N PHE A 314 -7.39 21.61 -6.84
CA PHE A 314 -6.41 20.74 -6.19
C PHE A 314 -6.84 19.28 -6.31
N GLY A 315 -5.88 18.40 -6.61
CA GLY A 315 -6.00 16.96 -6.55
C GLY A 315 -4.87 16.35 -5.72
N PHE A 316 -5.15 15.26 -5.03
CA PHE A 316 -4.17 14.59 -4.18
C PHE A 316 -4.03 13.12 -4.63
N ILE A 317 -2.81 12.69 -4.86
CA ILE A 317 -2.50 11.33 -5.30
C ILE A 317 -1.56 10.68 -4.28
N GLY A 318 -1.92 9.47 -3.82
CA GLY A 318 -1.07 8.67 -2.94
C GLY A 318 -0.92 9.18 -1.52
N GLN A 319 -1.74 10.16 -1.09
CA GLN A 319 -1.70 10.73 0.26
C GLN A 319 -2.55 9.92 1.26
N PHE A 320 -2.48 8.60 1.18
CA PHE A 320 -3.18 7.65 2.03
C PHE A 320 -2.30 6.43 2.33
N LEU A 321 -2.73 5.61 3.28
CA LEU A 321 -2.12 4.31 3.53
C LEU A 321 -3.07 3.24 3.00
N ALA A 322 -2.61 2.42 2.04
CA ALA A 322 -3.38 1.31 1.51
C ALA A 322 -2.77 -0.03 1.93
N GLN A 323 -3.65 -0.97 2.19
CA GLN A 323 -3.31 -2.37 2.27
C GLN A 323 -3.52 -2.98 0.88
N GLY A 324 -2.42 -3.24 0.16
CA GLY A 324 -2.45 -3.80 -1.19
C GLY A 324 -1.75 -2.95 -2.25
N PRO A 325 -1.97 -3.25 -3.53
CA PRO A 325 -1.31 -2.60 -4.65
C PRO A 325 -1.59 -1.10 -4.70
N TYR A 326 -0.54 -0.29 -4.89
CA TYR A 326 -0.68 1.16 -5.00
C TYR A 326 -0.91 1.64 -6.43
N PHE A 327 -0.20 1.11 -7.42
CA PHE A 327 -0.21 1.63 -8.80
C PHE A 327 -1.61 1.76 -9.40
N PRO A 328 -2.50 0.77 -9.32
CA PRO A 328 -3.86 0.92 -9.84
C PRO A 328 -4.66 2.01 -9.13
N LEU A 329 -4.46 2.20 -7.81
CA LEU A 329 -5.13 3.25 -7.05
C LEU A 329 -4.65 4.64 -7.47
N LEU A 330 -3.34 4.82 -7.62
CA LEU A 330 -2.74 6.08 -8.04
C LEU A 330 -3.19 6.46 -9.47
N GLU A 331 -3.25 5.47 -10.36
CA GLU A 331 -3.77 5.67 -11.71
C GLU A 331 -5.25 6.08 -11.70
N LEU A 332 -6.09 5.37 -10.94
CA LEU A 332 -7.51 5.71 -10.84
C LEU A 332 -7.72 7.12 -10.28
N GLN A 333 -6.96 7.53 -9.25
CA GLN A 333 -6.99 8.90 -8.75
C GLN A 333 -6.60 9.92 -9.84
N ALA A 334 -5.48 9.68 -10.53
CA ALA A 334 -4.99 10.57 -11.59
C ALA A 334 -6.01 10.71 -12.72
N ARG A 335 -6.54 9.59 -13.22
CA ARG A 335 -7.56 9.58 -14.29
C ARG A 335 -8.83 10.29 -13.85
N TRP A 336 -9.29 10.08 -12.62
CA TRP A 336 -10.49 10.72 -12.09
C TRP A 336 -10.33 12.23 -11.94
N ILE A 337 -9.21 12.72 -11.40
CA ILE A 337 -8.90 14.15 -11.33
C ILE A 337 -8.95 14.77 -12.73
N VAL A 338 -8.23 14.17 -13.68
CA VAL A 338 -8.13 14.69 -15.05
C VAL A 338 -9.48 14.68 -15.75
N ALA A 339 -10.24 13.58 -15.66
CA ALA A 339 -11.57 13.47 -16.28
C ALA A 339 -12.57 14.47 -15.69
N THR A 340 -12.51 14.70 -14.37
CA THR A 340 -13.35 15.72 -13.72
C THR A 340 -12.97 17.13 -14.15
N TRP A 341 -11.69 17.46 -14.24
CA TRP A 341 -11.24 18.80 -14.67
C TRP A 341 -11.45 19.05 -16.17
N ALA A 342 -11.43 17.98 -17.00
CA ALA A 342 -11.75 18.07 -18.42
C ALA A 342 -13.26 18.19 -18.70
N GLY A 343 -14.10 17.90 -17.71
CA GLY A 343 -15.56 17.85 -17.88
C GLY A 343 -16.09 16.55 -18.46
N ASP A 344 -15.23 15.52 -18.60
CA ASP A 344 -15.63 14.19 -19.12
C ASP A 344 -16.44 13.41 -18.07
N VAL A 345 -16.20 13.69 -16.78
CA VAL A 345 -16.92 13.11 -15.65
C VAL A 345 -17.44 14.24 -14.77
N ALA A 346 -18.71 14.15 -14.39
CA ALA A 346 -19.30 15.16 -13.49
C ALA A 346 -18.60 15.14 -12.13
N PRO A 347 -18.27 16.31 -11.55
CA PRO A 347 -17.71 16.35 -10.22
C PRO A 347 -18.73 15.82 -9.18
N PRO A 348 -18.27 15.18 -8.12
CA PRO A 348 -19.14 14.73 -7.03
C PRO A 348 -19.89 15.92 -6.43
N HIS A 349 -21.13 15.71 -6.01
CA HIS A 349 -21.91 16.75 -5.35
C HIS A 349 -21.25 17.18 -4.03
N GLU A 350 -21.12 18.47 -3.78
CA GLU A 350 -20.44 19.02 -2.60
C GLU A 350 -20.97 18.45 -1.28
N THR A 351 -22.29 18.30 -1.14
CA THR A 351 -22.92 17.71 0.05
C THR A 351 -22.47 16.28 0.28
N GLN A 352 -22.33 15.48 -0.79
CA GLN A 352 -21.80 14.10 -0.71
C GLN A 352 -20.33 14.12 -0.28
N MET A 353 -19.52 15.00 -0.86
CA MET A 353 -18.10 15.13 -0.48
C MET A 353 -17.95 15.45 1.02
N ARG A 354 -18.67 16.47 1.51
CA ARG A 354 -18.63 16.89 2.92
C ARG A 354 -19.10 15.78 3.86
N ARG A 355 -20.17 15.05 3.50
CA ARG A 355 -20.65 13.91 4.29
C ARG A 355 -19.60 12.82 4.41
N THR A 356 -19.02 12.39 3.29
CA THR A 356 -17.98 11.34 3.27
C THR A 356 -16.71 11.78 4.01
N ILE A 357 -16.33 13.06 3.91
CA ILE A 357 -15.20 13.62 4.65
C ILE A 357 -15.42 13.57 6.15
N ALA A 358 -16.65 13.79 6.61
CA ALA A 358 -17.00 13.77 8.03
C ALA A 358 -17.12 12.35 8.63
N GLU A 359 -17.20 11.30 7.81
CA GLU A 359 -17.28 9.92 8.29
C GLU A 359 -15.94 9.47 8.92
N PRO A 360 -15.98 8.69 10.02
CA PRO A 360 -14.77 8.09 10.58
C PRO A 360 -14.04 7.23 9.56
N ARG A 361 -12.74 7.41 9.45
CA ARG A 361 -11.92 6.72 8.46
C ARG A 361 -11.06 5.64 9.10
N PRO A 362 -10.89 4.48 8.44
CA PRO A 362 -9.91 3.51 8.88
C PRO A 362 -8.49 4.09 8.72
N PRO A 363 -7.56 3.75 9.60
CA PRO A 363 -6.17 4.18 9.49
C PRO A 363 -5.47 3.63 8.24
N LEU A 364 -6.05 2.59 7.65
CA LEU A 364 -5.52 1.87 6.49
C LEU A 364 -6.67 1.54 5.53
N ASP A 365 -6.57 2.01 4.30
CA ASP A 365 -7.56 1.72 3.27
C ASP A 365 -7.34 0.32 2.68
N ALA A 366 -8.40 -0.46 2.51
CA ALA A 366 -8.31 -1.70 1.76
C ALA A 366 -8.31 -1.40 0.26
N HIS A 367 -7.33 -1.94 -0.45
CA HIS A 367 -7.15 -1.73 -1.89
C HIS A 367 -8.44 -1.96 -2.67
N ASN A 368 -9.08 -3.11 -2.49
CA ASN A 368 -10.27 -3.49 -3.24
C ASN A 368 -11.46 -2.55 -2.99
N ALA A 369 -11.66 -2.07 -1.77
CA ALA A 369 -12.72 -1.12 -1.46
C ALA A 369 -12.45 0.24 -2.12
N LEU A 370 -11.25 0.79 -1.98
CA LEU A 370 -10.89 2.08 -2.55
C LEU A 370 -10.87 2.02 -4.09
N ALA A 371 -10.30 0.96 -4.69
CA ALA A 371 -10.27 0.77 -6.14
C ALA A 371 -11.68 0.69 -6.74
N THR A 372 -12.58 -0.07 -6.10
CA THR A 372 -13.97 -0.18 -6.56
C THR A 372 -14.70 1.17 -6.48
N THR A 373 -14.46 1.93 -5.40
CA THR A 373 -15.05 3.27 -5.24
C THR A 373 -14.52 4.24 -6.30
N LEU A 374 -13.20 4.34 -6.45
CA LEU A 374 -12.57 5.22 -7.46
C LEU A 374 -12.99 4.84 -8.90
N ALA A 375 -13.08 3.54 -9.21
CA ALA A 375 -13.57 3.08 -10.50
C ALA A 375 -15.04 3.48 -10.74
N GLY A 376 -15.87 3.47 -9.71
CA GLY A 376 -17.24 3.97 -9.76
C GLY A 376 -17.32 5.47 -10.01
N GLU A 377 -16.54 6.27 -9.28
CA GLU A 377 -16.46 7.73 -9.44
C GLU A 377 -15.98 8.13 -10.85
N LEU A 378 -15.01 7.42 -11.39
CA LEU A 378 -14.48 7.63 -12.74
C LEU A 378 -15.41 7.08 -13.84
N GLY A 379 -16.35 6.17 -13.50
CA GLY A 379 -17.22 5.51 -14.48
C GLY A 379 -16.53 4.40 -15.28
N VAL A 380 -15.51 3.74 -14.70
CA VAL A 380 -14.75 2.64 -15.32
C VAL A 380 -14.91 1.30 -14.59
N ALA A 381 -15.88 1.22 -13.70
CA ALA A 381 -16.24 -0.04 -13.06
C ALA A 381 -16.78 -1.00 -14.14
N PRO A 382 -16.24 -2.23 -14.30
CA PRO A 382 -16.68 -3.14 -15.35
C PRO A 382 -18.17 -3.50 -15.23
N GLU A 383 -18.89 -3.44 -16.35
CA GLU A 383 -20.29 -3.86 -16.44
C GLU A 383 -20.37 -5.39 -16.59
N LEU A 384 -20.69 -6.09 -15.51
CA LEU A 384 -20.70 -7.55 -15.47
C LEU A 384 -21.71 -8.19 -16.45
N LEU A 385 -22.85 -7.54 -16.68
CA LEU A 385 -23.91 -8.06 -17.54
C LEU A 385 -23.59 -7.98 -19.03
N THR A 386 -22.72 -7.06 -19.43
CA THR A 386 -22.32 -6.87 -20.85
C THR A 386 -21.19 -7.82 -21.25
N ARG A 387 -20.58 -8.53 -20.29
CA ARG A 387 -19.42 -9.40 -20.48
C ARG A 387 -19.59 -10.72 -19.72
N PRO A 388 -20.59 -11.54 -20.08
CA PRO A 388 -20.91 -12.77 -19.37
C PRO A 388 -19.72 -13.75 -19.28
N GLU A 389 -18.85 -13.76 -20.30
CA GLU A 389 -17.64 -14.58 -20.36
C GLU A 389 -16.58 -14.17 -19.33
N LEU A 390 -16.57 -12.91 -18.90
CA LEU A 390 -15.61 -12.37 -17.91
C LEU A 390 -16.22 -12.23 -16.51
N THR A 391 -17.53 -12.39 -16.34
CA THR A 391 -18.24 -12.10 -15.08
C THR A 391 -17.62 -12.79 -13.88
N GLU A 392 -17.30 -14.07 -13.99
CA GLU A 392 -16.67 -14.82 -12.89
C GLU A 392 -15.30 -14.26 -12.54
N ALA A 393 -14.47 -13.99 -13.53
CA ALA A 393 -13.13 -13.45 -13.34
C ALA A 393 -13.16 -12.00 -12.81
N LEU A 394 -14.09 -11.19 -13.26
CA LEU A 394 -14.26 -9.82 -12.81
C LEU A 394 -14.79 -9.72 -11.37
N LEU A 395 -15.57 -10.69 -10.91
CA LEU A 395 -16.15 -10.69 -9.57
C LEU A 395 -15.22 -11.37 -8.54
N PHE A 396 -14.73 -12.56 -8.86
CA PHE A 396 -13.97 -13.40 -7.92
C PHE A 396 -12.47 -13.44 -8.18
N GLY A 397 -12.02 -13.00 -9.36
CA GLY A 397 -10.61 -12.87 -9.69
C GLY A 397 -9.98 -11.60 -9.13
N PRO A 398 -8.64 -11.46 -9.29
CA PRO A 398 -7.89 -10.30 -8.83
C PRO A 398 -8.32 -9.01 -9.56
N LEU A 399 -8.19 -7.89 -8.86
CA LEU A 399 -8.45 -6.55 -9.42
C LEU A 399 -7.32 -6.10 -10.35
N LEU A 400 -7.02 -6.90 -11.38
CA LEU A 400 -5.97 -6.59 -12.35
C LEU A 400 -6.20 -5.24 -13.04
N PRO A 401 -5.17 -4.41 -13.24
CA PRO A 401 -5.31 -3.06 -13.78
C PRO A 401 -6.06 -2.96 -15.11
N PRO A 402 -5.89 -3.86 -16.13
CA PRO A 402 -6.60 -3.75 -17.41
C PRO A 402 -8.13 -3.79 -17.28
N ARG A 403 -8.68 -4.30 -16.16
CA ARG A 403 -10.13 -4.27 -15.91
C ARG A 403 -10.72 -2.86 -15.94
N TYR A 404 -9.93 -1.83 -15.60
CA TYR A 404 -10.34 -0.43 -15.57
C TYR A 404 -10.23 0.27 -16.92
N ARG A 405 -10.01 -0.52 -17.99
CA ARG A 405 -10.03 -0.10 -19.41
C ARG A 405 -11.07 -0.87 -20.22
N LEU A 406 -11.88 -1.70 -19.58
CA LEU A 406 -12.94 -2.44 -20.25
C LEU A 406 -14.10 -1.53 -20.68
N ASP A 407 -14.47 -0.59 -19.81
CA ASP A 407 -15.63 0.28 -19.97
C ASP A 407 -15.28 1.73 -19.58
N GLY A 408 -16.14 2.68 -19.99
CA GLY A 408 -16.06 4.09 -19.59
C GLY A 408 -14.92 4.91 -20.19
N PRO A 409 -14.57 6.05 -19.57
CA PRO A 409 -13.52 6.94 -20.07
C PRO A 409 -12.16 6.25 -20.20
N GLY A 410 -11.56 6.33 -21.38
CA GLY A 410 -10.27 5.69 -21.67
C GLY A 410 -10.37 4.18 -21.85
N ALA A 411 -11.53 3.62 -22.18
CA ALA A 411 -11.68 2.23 -22.56
C ALA A 411 -10.80 1.88 -23.76
N SER A 412 -10.24 0.65 -23.74
CA SER A 412 -9.43 0.11 -24.84
C SER A 412 -10.08 -1.15 -25.41
N ARG A 413 -10.01 -1.31 -26.74
CA ARG A 413 -10.50 -2.54 -27.40
C ARG A 413 -9.70 -3.78 -26.96
N ASP A 414 -8.43 -3.59 -26.62
CA ASP A 414 -7.53 -4.67 -26.27
C ASP A 414 -7.58 -5.01 -24.75
N ALA A 415 -8.33 -4.23 -23.95
CA ALA A 415 -8.35 -4.40 -22.51
C ALA A 415 -8.85 -5.78 -22.05
N ALA A 416 -9.84 -6.35 -22.76
CA ALA A 416 -10.36 -7.69 -22.46
C ALA A 416 -9.32 -8.77 -22.76
N GLU A 417 -8.57 -8.62 -23.84
CA GLU A 417 -7.46 -9.52 -24.19
C GLU A 417 -6.33 -9.41 -23.17
N TRP A 418 -5.90 -8.20 -22.82
CA TRP A 418 -4.87 -7.97 -21.78
C TRP A 418 -5.29 -8.56 -20.44
N PHE A 419 -6.54 -8.32 -20.01
CA PHE A 419 -7.07 -8.86 -18.78
C PHE A 419 -7.04 -10.40 -18.77
N THR A 420 -7.53 -11.01 -19.87
CA THR A 420 -7.57 -12.47 -20.01
C THR A 420 -6.17 -13.07 -20.09
N ALA A 421 -5.24 -12.43 -20.81
CA ALA A 421 -3.86 -12.87 -20.92
C ALA A 421 -3.15 -12.84 -19.56
N GLN A 422 -3.35 -11.78 -18.76
CA GLN A 422 -2.79 -11.70 -17.41
C GLN A 422 -3.38 -12.76 -16.49
N LEU A 423 -4.69 -13.03 -16.56
CA LEU A 423 -5.31 -14.13 -15.80
C LEU A 423 -4.71 -15.49 -16.16
N ALA A 424 -4.49 -15.74 -17.45
CA ALA A 424 -3.94 -17.02 -17.95
C ALA A 424 -2.46 -17.20 -17.61
N ALA A 425 -1.71 -16.11 -17.46
CA ALA A 425 -0.28 -16.13 -17.14
C ALA A 425 0.01 -16.46 -15.67
N SER A 426 -1.00 -16.47 -14.81
CA SER A 426 -0.83 -16.88 -13.42
C SER A 426 -1.04 -18.39 -13.26
N PRO A 427 -0.28 -19.06 -12.40
CA PRO A 427 -0.65 -20.40 -11.96
C PRO A 427 -2.10 -20.35 -11.46
N ARG A 428 -2.97 -21.17 -12.01
CA ARG A 428 -4.37 -21.26 -11.57
C ARG A 428 -4.36 -21.47 -10.07
N ALA A 429 -4.87 -20.51 -9.31
CA ALA A 429 -5.07 -20.68 -7.88
C ALA A 429 -5.94 -21.92 -7.68
N PRO A 430 -5.43 -23.00 -7.03
CA PRO A 430 -6.25 -24.16 -6.78
C PRO A 430 -7.41 -23.72 -5.91
N SER A 431 -8.63 -23.80 -6.42
CA SER A 431 -9.90 -23.77 -5.67
C SER A 431 -10.24 -22.52 -4.80
N THR A 432 -9.50 -21.42 -4.85
CA THR A 432 -9.90 -20.20 -4.12
C THR A 432 -11.15 -19.57 -4.72
N LEU A 433 -11.38 -19.74 -6.05
CA LEU A 433 -12.68 -19.49 -6.65
C LEU A 433 -13.77 -20.37 -6.00
N SER A 434 -13.46 -21.61 -5.60
CA SER A 434 -14.39 -22.51 -4.91
C SER A 434 -14.65 -22.10 -3.46
N THR A 435 -13.69 -21.51 -2.75
CA THR A 435 -13.88 -20.98 -1.39
C THR A 435 -14.69 -19.69 -1.41
N SER A 436 -14.43 -18.79 -2.37
CA SER A 436 -15.26 -17.60 -2.58
C SER A 436 -16.68 -17.99 -3.02
N ARG A 437 -16.85 -18.98 -3.88
CA ARG A 437 -18.16 -19.53 -4.25
C ARG A 437 -18.90 -20.17 -3.06
N ARG A 438 -18.19 -20.87 -2.15
CA ARG A 438 -18.80 -21.44 -0.93
C ARG A 438 -19.21 -20.36 0.06
N SER A 439 -18.41 -19.29 0.21
CA SER A 439 -18.77 -18.11 1.01
C SER A 439 -19.96 -17.36 0.41
N ALA A 440 -19.96 -17.12 -0.90
CA ALA A 440 -21.10 -16.53 -1.60
C ALA A 440 -22.37 -17.35 -1.43
N ALA A 441 -22.30 -18.68 -1.56
CA ALA A 441 -23.44 -19.58 -1.40
C ALA A 441 -23.99 -19.58 0.02
N SER A 442 -23.19 -19.29 1.06
CA SER A 442 -23.65 -19.18 2.44
C SER A 442 -24.35 -17.84 2.72
N VAL A 443 -23.89 -16.75 2.12
CA VAL A 443 -24.50 -15.41 2.26
C VAL A 443 -25.90 -15.36 1.64
N TRP A 444 -26.16 -16.13 0.58
CA TRP A 444 -27.44 -16.13 -0.11
C TRP A 444 -28.43 -17.21 0.39
N ARG A 445 -28.05 -18.07 1.36
CA ARG A 445 -28.90 -19.16 1.86
C ARG A 445 -29.75 -18.83 3.08
N THR A 446 -29.61 -17.67 3.68
CA THR A 446 -30.49 -17.21 4.76
C THR A 446 -31.45 -16.14 4.25
N PRO A 447 -32.73 -16.46 3.99
CA PRO A 447 -33.73 -15.42 3.82
C PRO A 447 -33.88 -14.68 5.17
N PRO A 448 -34.17 -13.37 5.15
CA PRO A 448 -34.48 -12.66 6.39
C PRO A 448 -35.71 -13.32 6.99
N THR A 449 -35.60 -13.87 8.18
CA THR A 449 -36.72 -14.24 9.00
C THR A 449 -37.42 -12.96 9.41
N SER A 450 -38.69 -12.89 9.01
CA SER A 450 -39.71 -11.88 9.32
C SER A 450 -39.74 -11.44 10.78
#